data_f510c247581cc9009478b3da968ade25
#
_entry.id   f510c247581cc9009478b3da968ade25
#
_cell.length_a   1.000
_cell.length_b   1.000
_cell.length_c   1.000
_cell.angle_alpha   90.00
_cell.angle_beta   90.00
_cell.angle_gamma   90.00
#
_symmetry.space_group_name_H-M   'P 1'
#
loop_
_entity.id
_entity.type
_entity.pdbx_description
1 polymer ?
#
loop_
_entity_poly.entity_id
_entity_poly.type
_entity_poly.pdbx_seq_one_letter_code
_entity_poly.pdbx_strand_id
1 'polypeptide(L)'
;GAKAGELYHNPKTGLKSYFLSFDEGTRLELMNLPEMQDQKKVLVRMGYIHIAISVGSREKVDAITEKLYEAGYDVLSGPRITGDGYYESTVLGPEDNQIEITE
;
A
#
# COMPACT_ATOMS: atom_id res chain seq x y z
N GLY A 1 6.92 3.85 7.25
CA GLY A 1 7.96 4.85 7.37
C GLY A 1 8.30 5.61 6.09
N ALA A 2 7.50 5.53 5.00
CA ALA A 2 7.76 6.31 3.81
C ALA A 2 7.56 7.81 4.06
N LYS A 3 8.38 8.64 3.41
CA LYS A 3 8.28 10.10 3.45
C LYS A 3 7.69 10.62 2.15
N ALA A 4 6.61 11.39 2.25
CA ALA A 4 6.04 12.06 1.09
C ALA A 4 6.91 13.27 0.68
N GLY A 5 7.20 13.37 -0.62
CA GLY A 5 7.78 14.56 -1.23
C GLY A 5 6.75 15.66 -1.48
N GLU A 6 7.19 16.72 -2.17
CA GLU A 6 6.30 17.79 -2.59
C GLU A 6 5.35 17.33 -3.71
N LEU A 7 4.18 17.98 -3.78
CA LEU A 7 3.25 17.77 -4.89
C LEU A 7 3.88 18.21 -6.21
N TYR A 8 4.00 17.29 -7.15
CA TYR A 8 4.27 17.64 -8.54
C TYR A 8 2.95 17.89 -9.29
N HIS A 9 2.90 18.94 -10.06
CA HIS A 9 1.78 19.25 -10.95
C HIS A 9 2.26 19.62 -12.34
N ASN A 10 1.78 18.91 -13.35
CA ASN A 10 2.02 19.24 -14.75
C ASN A 10 0.80 19.99 -15.30
N PRO A 11 0.88 21.30 -15.55
CA PRO A 11 -0.28 22.09 -16.00
C PRO A 11 -0.71 21.77 -17.44
N LYS A 12 0.14 21.13 -18.24
CA LYS A 12 -0.20 20.74 -19.63
C LYS A 12 -1.07 19.49 -19.70
N THR A 13 -0.82 18.53 -18.80
CA THR A 13 -1.52 17.23 -18.77
C THR A 13 -2.53 17.14 -17.64
N GLY A 14 -2.45 18.04 -16.66
CA GLY A 14 -3.22 17.95 -15.41
C GLY A 14 -2.72 16.87 -14.45
N LEU A 15 -1.63 16.14 -14.79
CA LEU A 15 -1.04 15.15 -13.90
C LEU A 15 -0.65 15.79 -12.58
N LYS A 16 -1.05 15.14 -11.50
CA LYS A 16 -0.56 15.41 -10.13
C LYS A 16 0.05 14.15 -9.58
N SER A 17 1.19 14.26 -8.90
CA SER A 17 1.78 13.10 -8.24
C SER A 17 2.55 13.45 -6.97
N TYR A 18 2.68 12.43 -6.11
CA TYR A 18 3.58 12.42 -4.95
C TYR A 18 4.52 11.22 -5.06
N PHE A 19 5.78 11.44 -4.73
CA PHE A 19 6.71 10.35 -4.48
C PHE A 19 6.78 10.05 -2.98
N LEU A 20 6.49 8.81 -2.62
CA LEU A 20 6.76 8.26 -1.30
C LEU A 20 8.13 7.60 -1.34
N SER A 21 9.07 8.12 -0.57
CA SER A 21 10.46 7.60 -0.51
C SER A 21 10.65 6.74 0.72
N PHE A 22 11.25 5.57 0.53
CA PHE A 22 11.67 4.64 1.58
C PHE A 22 13.18 4.78 1.83
N ASP A 23 13.64 4.39 3.01
CA ASP A 23 15.02 4.65 3.47
C ASP A 23 16.10 4.09 2.55
N GLU A 24 15.82 3.00 1.81
CA GLU A 24 16.77 2.33 0.90
C GLU A 24 16.74 2.86 -0.54
N GLY A 25 16.14 4.03 -0.76
CA GLY A 25 16.09 4.66 -2.08
C GLY A 25 14.95 4.18 -2.99
N THR A 26 14.17 3.20 -2.60
CA THR A 26 12.94 2.80 -3.29
C THR A 26 11.90 3.92 -3.18
N ARG A 27 11.17 4.15 -4.26
CA ARG A 27 10.07 5.13 -4.27
C ARG A 27 8.81 4.53 -4.86
N LEU A 28 7.68 4.92 -4.31
CA LEU A 28 6.35 4.69 -4.86
C LEU A 28 5.78 6.02 -5.36
N GLU A 29 5.40 6.11 -6.62
CA GLU A 29 4.69 7.26 -7.14
C GLU A 29 3.18 7.06 -7.07
N LEU A 30 2.50 7.98 -6.39
CA LEU A 30 1.05 8.07 -6.39
C LEU A 30 0.64 9.14 -7.38
N MET A 31 -0.21 8.78 -8.36
CA MET A 31 -0.56 9.63 -9.49
C MET A 31 -2.07 9.86 -9.57
N ASN A 32 -2.43 11.05 -10.05
CA ASN A 32 -3.79 11.37 -10.45
C ASN A 32 -3.77 12.08 -11.81
N LEU A 33 -4.61 11.64 -12.73
CA LEU A 33 -4.86 12.25 -14.03
C LEU A 33 -6.33 12.66 -14.12
N PRO A 34 -6.67 13.76 -14.84
CA PRO A 34 -8.06 14.20 -14.96
C PRO A 34 -9.01 13.16 -15.56
N GLU A 35 -8.48 12.26 -16.40
CA GLU A 35 -9.25 11.21 -17.06
C GLU A 35 -9.43 9.93 -16.24
N MET A 36 -8.81 9.84 -15.07
CA MET A 36 -8.96 8.68 -14.20
C MET A 36 -10.41 8.52 -13.77
N GLN A 37 -10.90 7.29 -13.85
CA GLN A 37 -12.25 6.90 -13.48
C GLN A 37 -12.20 5.92 -12.31
N ASP A 38 -13.10 6.10 -11.36
CA ASP A 38 -13.28 5.14 -10.29
C ASP A 38 -13.80 3.83 -10.84
N GLN A 39 -13.10 2.75 -10.51
CA GLN A 39 -13.52 1.40 -10.85
C GLN A 39 -13.51 0.53 -9.61
N LYS A 40 -14.63 -0.16 -9.38
CA LYS A 40 -14.68 -1.17 -8.32
C LYS A 40 -13.70 -2.29 -8.64
N LYS A 41 -12.77 -2.53 -7.75
CA LYS A 41 -11.78 -3.60 -7.89
C LYS A 41 -12.33 -4.93 -7.38
N VAL A 42 -12.08 -5.98 -8.15
CA VAL A 42 -12.25 -7.36 -7.68
C VAL A 42 -10.94 -7.77 -7.02
N LEU A 43 -10.99 -8.28 -5.79
CA LEU A 43 -9.78 -8.60 -5.01
C LEU A 43 -8.93 -9.69 -5.65
N VAL A 44 -9.59 -10.67 -6.30
CA VAL A 44 -8.89 -11.74 -7.05
C VAL A 44 -9.06 -11.48 -8.54
N ARG A 45 -8.00 -11.03 -9.18
CA ARG A 45 -8.00 -10.60 -10.60
C ARG A 45 -6.63 -10.78 -11.25
N MET A 46 -6.59 -10.71 -12.55
CA MET A 46 -5.34 -10.64 -13.30
C MET A 46 -4.62 -9.31 -13.09
N GLY A 47 -3.30 -9.29 -13.25
CA GLY A 47 -2.44 -8.12 -13.06
C GLY A 47 -1.90 -8.01 -11.62
N TYR A 48 -1.52 -6.82 -11.20
CA TYR A 48 -1.03 -6.59 -9.84
C TYR A 48 -2.16 -6.81 -8.83
N ILE A 49 -1.96 -7.73 -7.89
CA ILE A 49 -2.93 -8.05 -6.83
C ILE A 49 -2.67 -7.21 -5.59
N HIS A 50 -1.42 -7.16 -5.12
CA HIS A 50 -1.00 -6.39 -3.95
C HIS A 50 0.40 -5.80 -4.13
N ILE A 51 0.74 -4.92 -3.22
CA ILE A 51 2.11 -4.44 -2.98
C ILE A 51 2.51 -4.96 -1.59
N ALA A 52 3.64 -5.67 -1.49
CA ALA A 52 4.19 -6.12 -0.22
C ALA A 52 5.25 -5.13 0.28
N ILE A 53 5.16 -4.76 1.56
CA ILE A 53 6.09 -3.84 2.22
C ILE A 53 6.69 -4.55 3.43
N SER A 54 8.00 -4.85 3.36
CA SER A 54 8.72 -5.38 4.51
C SER A 54 8.93 -4.30 5.57
N VAL A 55 8.61 -4.65 6.81
CA VAL A 55 8.77 -3.76 7.96
C VAL A 55 9.84 -4.25 8.94
N GLY A 56 10.44 -5.41 8.65
CA GLY A 56 11.66 -5.92 9.24
C GLY A 56 11.52 -6.67 10.56
N SER A 57 10.31 -6.83 11.11
CA SER A 57 10.06 -7.74 12.24
C SER A 57 8.57 -8.03 12.42
N ARG A 58 8.26 -9.16 13.10
CA ARG A 58 6.88 -9.57 13.44
C ARG A 58 6.17 -8.57 14.31
N GLU A 59 6.85 -8.03 15.32
CA GLU A 59 6.30 -7.03 16.21
C GLU A 59 5.86 -5.77 15.44
N LYS A 60 6.60 -5.40 14.39
CA LYS A 60 6.20 -4.28 13.53
C LYS A 60 5.03 -4.64 12.62
N VAL A 61 4.96 -5.87 12.12
CA VAL A 61 3.79 -6.35 11.37
C VAL A 61 2.55 -6.23 12.25
N ASP A 62 2.59 -6.75 13.49
CA ASP A 62 1.48 -6.68 14.44
C ASP A 62 1.07 -5.23 14.72
N ALA A 63 2.03 -4.41 15.12
CA ALA A 63 1.77 -3.01 15.51
C ALA A 63 1.22 -2.16 14.34
N ILE A 64 1.73 -2.36 13.12
CA ILE A 64 1.24 -1.61 11.95
C ILE A 64 -0.15 -2.11 11.55
N THR A 65 -0.39 -3.43 11.59
CA THR A 65 -1.70 -4.00 11.28
C THR A 65 -2.77 -3.49 12.24
N GLU A 66 -2.48 -3.49 13.55
CA GLU A 66 -3.38 -2.97 14.57
C GLU A 66 -3.67 -1.48 14.36
N LYS A 67 -2.63 -0.68 14.12
CA LYS A 67 -2.76 0.75 13.84
C LYS A 67 -3.64 1.04 12.61
N LEU A 68 -3.51 0.24 11.54
CA LEU A 68 -4.34 0.38 10.34
C LEU A 68 -5.79 -0.02 10.64
N TYR A 69 -6.00 -1.10 11.36
CA TYR A 69 -7.33 -1.52 11.80
C TYR A 69 -8.02 -0.44 12.66
N GLU A 70 -7.32 0.12 13.65
CA GLU A 70 -7.84 1.23 14.47
C GLU A 70 -8.14 2.50 13.67
N ALA A 71 -7.39 2.72 12.57
CA ALA A 71 -7.65 3.82 11.64
C ALA A 71 -8.83 3.56 10.67
N GLY A 72 -9.48 2.38 10.77
CA GLY A 72 -10.67 2.03 10.01
C GLY A 72 -10.41 1.31 8.69
N TYR A 73 -9.18 0.80 8.46
CA TYR A 73 -8.89 -0.03 7.29
C TYR A 73 -9.25 -1.50 7.55
N ASP A 74 -9.78 -2.17 6.54
CA ASP A 74 -10.14 -3.58 6.63
C ASP A 74 -8.89 -4.46 6.60
N VAL A 75 -8.70 -5.28 7.64
CA VAL A 75 -7.70 -6.34 7.64
C VAL A 75 -8.29 -7.58 6.99
N LEU A 76 -7.84 -7.88 5.79
CA LEU A 76 -8.35 -9.00 5.00
C LEU A 76 -7.83 -10.36 5.49
N SER A 77 -6.60 -10.37 6.01
CA SER A 77 -5.93 -11.58 6.50
C SER A 77 -4.79 -11.26 7.46
N GLY A 78 -4.56 -12.12 8.43
CA GLY A 78 -3.42 -12.05 9.34
C GLY A 78 -3.57 -11.09 10.53
N PRO A 79 -2.47 -10.80 11.25
CA PRO A 79 -1.13 -11.37 11.08
C PRO A 79 -1.06 -12.89 11.23
N ARG A 80 -0.32 -13.57 10.37
CA ARG A 80 -0.16 -15.02 10.38
C ARG A 80 1.13 -15.46 9.69
N ILE A 81 1.54 -16.70 9.90
CA ILE A 81 2.55 -17.35 9.07
C ILE A 81 1.87 -17.93 7.84
N THR A 82 2.39 -17.61 6.66
CA THR A 82 1.93 -18.15 5.36
C THR A 82 2.48 -19.53 5.08
N GLY A 83 1.95 -20.20 4.05
CA GLY A 83 2.43 -21.53 3.66
C GLY A 83 3.88 -21.57 3.16
N ASP A 84 4.42 -20.45 2.72
CA ASP A 84 5.82 -20.25 2.30
C ASP A 84 6.71 -19.67 3.41
N GLY A 85 6.14 -19.44 4.61
CA GLY A 85 6.89 -19.16 5.83
C GLY A 85 7.02 -17.68 6.20
N TYR A 86 6.45 -16.75 5.44
CA TYR A 86 6.44 -15.34 5.80
C TYR A 86 5.46 -15.03 6.93
N TYR A 87 5.82 -14.10 7.78
CA TYR A 87 4.89 -13.54 8.77
C TYR A 87 4.34 -12.23 8.25
N GLU A 88 3.04 -12.19 7.99
CA GLU A 88 2.42 -11.07 7.30
C GLU A 88 0.96 -10.86 7.64
N SER A 89 0.46 -9.69 7.29
CA SER A 89 -0.96 -9.37 7.17
C SER A 89 -1.28 -8.72 5.83
N THR A 90 -2.52 -8.83 5.40
CA THR A 90 -3.03 -8.13 4.21
C THR A 90 -4.12 -7.16 4.63
N VAL A 91 -3.98 -5.91 4.23
CA VAL A 91 -4.90 -4.81 4.54
C VAL A 91 -5.45 -4.23 3.25
N LEU A 92 -6.72 -3.85 3.27
CA LEU A 92 -7.34 -3.12 2.18
C LEU A 92 -7.06 -1.62 2.36
N GLY A 93 -6.16 -1.10 1.56
CA GLY A 93 -5.77 0.30 1.56
C GLY A 93 -6.69 1.19 0.72
N PRO A 94 -6.28 2.45 0.47
CA PRO A 94 -7.07 3.38 -0.34
C PRO A 94 -7.42 2.80 -1.71
N GLU A 95 -8.61 3.09 -2.19
CA GLU A 95 -9.11 2.67 -3.52
C GLU A 95 -9.12 1.15 -3.71
N ASP A 96 -9.37 0.40 -2.64
CA ASP A 96 -9.39 -1.08 -2.63
C ASP A 96 -8.06 -1.72 -3.14
N ASN A 97 -6.94 -1.05 -2.96
CA ASN A 97 -5.64 -1.63 -3.20
C ASN A 97 -5.23 -2.53 -2.03
N GLN A 98 -4.88 -3.77 -2.31
CA GLN A 98 -4.36 -4.66 -1.28
C GLN A 98 -2.90 -4.31 -0.97
N ILE A 99 -2.59 -4.21 0.32
CA ILE A 99 -1.24 -3.95 0.83
C ILE A 99 -0.89 -5.08 1.80
N GLU A 100 0.20 -5.76 1.53
CA GLU A 100 0.79 -6.73 2.43
C GLU A 100 1.83 -6.06 3.32
N ILE A 101 1.74 -6.32 4.62
CA ILE A 101 2.71 -5.90 5.62
C ILE A 101 3.45 -7.17 6.04
N THR A 102 4.74 -7.27 5.72
CA THR A 102 5.54 -8.49 5.95
C THR A 102 6.82 -8.19 6.74
N GLU A 103 7.37 -9.20 7.44
CA GLU A 103 8.66 -9.09 8.14
C GLU A 103 9.87 -9.04 7.17
#